data_94c9b92782994f41e2f749641a5a8c5b
#
_entry.id   94c9b92782994f41e2f749641a5a8c5b
#
_cell.length_a   1.000
_cell.length_b   1.000
_cell.length_c   1.000
_cell.angle_alpha   90.00
_cell.angle_beta   90.00
_cell.angle_gamma   90.00
#
_symmetry.space_group_name_H-M   'P 1'
#
loop_
_entity.id
_entity.type
_entity.pdbx_description
1 polymer ?
#
loop_
_entity_poly.entity_id
_entity_poly.type
_entity_poly.pdbx_seq_one_letter_code
_entity_poly.pdbx_strand_id
1 'polypeptide(L)'
;LRRLAGNDPEVNEEWITDKDRFAFRWSGAQRLNTPFVRENGQLVPTSWSDALDRVHRALAGLSGDQVGFLPGGRLSFEDAWAWSKFARTVVGSDSIDMRSRSHSEEERSFLASHVAGSGLGVTYSQLESAGQVLLVGLEPEDECGALFLRMRKATRKGKLRVASLAPMTSRGLAKLSGELLRCAPGTEVEVAAEIREGGEFADLASRLDGGVILVGERASRTPGLLSEVVRLAQRCKARIQWVPRRAGERGGLEAGLLPGLLPFGRPASSADARESLAWGEIPATRGLDASQMLEAATEGRVKALVVGGVDLRDFDDPAAARDALDRVDFLVSLEVRRSEVTDRADVILPVAPPLEKNGTFINWEGRLRPFGQAIASRAQTDRLVFDALAREFGADLGLSDLVSLYDQVNPLMNWTGEREEFVPAQASPLFELAEGQALLATHKP
;
A
#
# COMPACT_ATOMS: atom_id res chain seq x y z
N LEU A 1 20.15 -12.74 16.79
CA LEU A 1 19.83 -12.13 15.50
C LEU A 1 20.06 -10.62 15.57
N ARG A 2 20.69 -10.04 14.58
CA ARG A 2 20.78 -8.58 14.40
C ARG A 2 20.65 -8.23 12.90
N ARG A 3 20.10 -7.06 12.61
CA ARG A 3 20.02 -6.53 11.26
C ARG A 3 21.18 -5.57 11.03
N LEU A 4 21.85 -5.72 9.91
CA LEU A 4 22.92 -4.84 9.46
C LEU A 4 22.50 -4.15 8.17
N ALA A 5 23.12 -3.01 7.87
CA ALA A 5 22.97 -2.38 6.57
C ALA A 5 23.58 -3.26 5.49
N GLY A 6 22.91 -3.39 4.36
CA GLY A 6 23.54 -3.86 3.13
C GLY A 6 24.36 -2.73 2.50
N ASN A 7 25.32 -3.08 1.69
CA ASN A 7 26.08 -2.12 0.89
C ASN A 7 25.42 -2.03 -0.49
N ASP A 8 24.63 -0.98 -0.71
CA ASP A 8 24.01 -0.66 -2.00
C ASP A 8 24.18 0.83 -2.29
N PRO A 9 25.20 1.22 -3.09
CA PRO A 9 25.49 2.62 -3.40
C PRO A 9 24.31 3.37 -4.03
N GLU A 10 23.46 2.67 -4.78
CA GLU A 10 22.32 3.27 -5.45
C GLU A 10 21.17 3.60 -4.47
N VAL A 11 21.01 2.83 -3.40
CA VAL A 11 19.85 2.91 -2.50
C VAL A 11 20.24 3.46 -1.12
N ASN A 12 20.79 2.63 -0.25
CA ASN A 12 21.09 2.98 1.14
C ASN A 12 22.55 3.29 1.41
N GLU A 13 23.41 3.23 0.37
CA GLU A 13 24.85 3.24 0.54
C GLU A 13 25.27 2.13 1.53
N GLU A 14 25.72 2.47 2.71
CA GLU A 14 26.05 1.51 3.79
C GLU A 14 25.30 1.83 5.09
N TRP A 15 24.22 2.63 5.01
CA TRP A 15 23.48 3.12 6.16
C TRP A 15 22.20 2.34 6.41
N ILE A 16 21.81 2.27 7.67
CA ILE A 16 20.51 1.79 8.17
C ILE A 16 20.12 2.64 9.38
N THR A 17 18.84 2.98 9.49
CA THR A 17 18.34 3.69 10.66
C THR A 17 18.22 2.75 11.86
N ASP A 18 18.23 3.31 13.08
CA ASP A 18 18.01 2.51 14.29
C ASP A 18 16.59 1.91 14.31
N LYS A 19 15.59 2.62 13.77
CA LYS A 19 14.24 2.09 13.58
C LYS A 19 14.29 0.79 12.76
N ASP A 20 14.93 0.80 11.62
CA ASP A 20 15.04 -0.38 10.75
C ASP A 20 15.89 -1.47 11.38
N ARG A 21 16.94 -1.10 12.11
CA ARG A 21 17.86 -2.04 12.78
C ARG A 21 17.16 -2.89 13.83
N PHE A 22 16.23 -2.29 14.58
CA PHE A 22 15.62 -2.93 15.75
C PHE A 22 14.16 -3.33 15.56
N ALA A 23 13.48 -2.89 14.50
CA ALA A 23 12.06 -3.13 14.25
C ALA A 23 11.69 -4.62 14.06
N PHE A 24 12.63 -5.51 13.75
CA PHE A 24 12.36 -6.93 13.46
C PHE A 24 11.85 -7.75 14.66
N ARG A 25 11.96 -7.24 15.89
CA ARG A 25 11.60 -7.99 17.12
C ARG A 25 10.13 -8.44 17.13
N TRP A 26 9.23 -7.70 16.46
CA TRP A 26 7.82 -8.05 16.36
C TRP A 26 7.59 -9.42 15.68
N SER A 27 8.47 -9.84 14.78
CA SER A 27 8.31 -11.07 14.01
C SER A 27 8.41 -12.35 14.85
N GLY A 28 8.98 -12.27 16.05
CA GLY A 28 9.08 -13.37 17.00
C GLY A 28 8.00 -13.39 18.10
N ALA A 29 7.23 -12.29 18.27
CA ALA A 29 6.27 -12.18 19.35
C ALA A 29 4.90 -12.73 18.95
N GLN A 30 4.26 -13.54 19.80
CA GLN A 30 2.90 -14.06 19.61
C GLN A 30 2.67 -14.76 18.24
N ARG A 31 3.68 -15.50 17.78
CA ARG A 31 3.69 -16.18 16.48
C ARG A 31 2.56 -17.19 16.36
N LEU A 32 1.95 -17.20 15.18
CA LEU A 32 1.05 -18.25 14.73
C LEU A 32 1.87 -19.30 13.97
N ASN A 33 1.83 -20.55 14.40
CA ASN A 33 2.64 -21.64 13.82
C ASN A 33 1.78 -22.77 13.25
N THR A 34 0.48 -22.75 13.51
CA THR A 34 -0.48 -23.74 13.02
C THR A 34 -1.77 -23.02 12.62
N PRO A 35 -2.55 -23.54 11.66
CA PRO A 35 -3.86 -23.04 11.37
C PRO A 35 -4.81 -23.20 12.54
N PHE A 36 -5.81 -22.33 12.60
CA PHE A 36 -6.94 -22.40 13.58
C PHE A 36 -8.25 -22.31 12.84
N VAL A 37 -9.25 -22.98 13.38
CA VAL A 37 -10.66 -22.84 12.98
C VAL A 37 -11.51 -22.49 14.20
N ARG A 38 -12.62 -21.79 13.99
CA ARG A 38 -13.57 -21.46 15.05
C ARG A 38 -14.58 -22.58 15.17
N GLU A 39 -14.63 -23.21 16.36
CA GLU A 39 -15.60 -24.21 16.72
C GLU A 39 -16.26 -23.82 18.05
N ASN A 40 -17.60 -23.80 18.08
CA ASN A 40 -18.38 -23.40 19.27
C ASN A 40 -17.88 -22.07 19.89
N GLY A 41 -17.52 -21.08 19.05
CA GLY A 41 -17.04 -19.77 19.49
C GLY A 41 -15.57 -19.71 19.90
N GLN A 42 -14.85 -20.85 19.92
CA GLN A 42 -13.43 -20.93 20.31
C GLN A 42 -12.52 -21.24 19.12
N LEU A 43 -11.35 -20.62 19.09
CA LEU A 43 -10.29 -20.94 18.11
C LEU A 43 -9.55 -22.21 18.55
N VAL A 44 -9.67 -23.26 17.75
CA VAL A 44 -8.98 -24.55 17.97
C VAL A 44 -7.92 -24.79 16.90
N PRO A 45 -6.74 -25.30 17.23
CA PRO A 45 -5.72 -25.68 16.26
C PRO A 45 -6.25 -26.79 15.33
N THR A 46 -5.91 -26.69 14.04
CA THR A 46 -6.32 -27.68 13.03
C THR A 46 -5.21 -27.98 12.04
N SER A 47 -5.45 -28.93 11.14
CA SER A 47 -4.55 -29.21 10.03
C SER A 47 -4.68 -28.17 8.91
N TRP A 48 -3.67 -28.04 8.04
CA TRP A 48 -3.77 -27.21 6.84
C TRP A 48 -4.90 -27.68 5.92
N SER A 49 -5.05 -28.99 5.72
CA SER A 49 -6.12 -29.56 4.90
C SER A 49 -7.50 -29.15 5.38
N ASP A 50 -7.76 -29.30 6.69
CA ASP A 50 -9.07 -28.95 7.26
C ASP A 50 -9.34 -27.46 7.20
N ALA A 51 -8.30 -26.63 7.43
CA ALA A 51 -8.44 -25.17 7.35
C ALA A 51 -8.76 -24.70 5.92
N LEU A 52 -8.04 -25.24 4.92
CA LEU A 52 -8.26 -24.89 3.51
C LEU A 52 -9.64 -25.37 3.01
N ASP A 53 -10.04 -26.61 3.36
CA ASP A 53 -11.37 -27.14 3.06
C ASP A 53 -12.48 -26.29 3.70
N ARG A 54 -12.28 -25.81 4.93
CA ARG A 54 -13.23 -24.89 5.60
C ARG A 54 -13.39 -23.59 4.82
N VAL A 55 -12.30 -22.99 4.37
CA VAL A 55 -12.32 -21.77 3.54
C VAL A 55 -13.00 -22.05 2.21
N HIS A 56 -12.60 -23.13 1.51
CA HIS A 56 -13.22 -23.53 0.24
C HIS A 56 -14.75 -23.65 0.37
N ARG A 57 -15.25 -24.44 1.34
CA ARG A 57 -16.70 -24.61 1.54
C ARG A 57 -17.44 -23.31 1.82
N ALA A 58 -16.81 -22.37 2.51
CA ALA A 58 -17.43 -21.08 2.83
C ALA A 58 -17.48 -20.15 1.61
N LEU A 59 -16.46 -20.17 0.76
CA LEU A 59 -16.38 -19.26 -0.38
C LEU A 59 -17.00 -19.82 -1.68
N ALA A 60 -17.02 -21.15 -1.88
CA ALA A 60 -17.47 -21.77 -3.13
C ALA A 60 -18.94 -21.50 -3.50
N GLY A 61 -19.78 -21.16 -2.54
CA GLY A 61 -21.20 -20.82 -2.75
C GLY A 61 -21.48 -19.34 -2.93
N LEU A 62 -20.47 -18.48 -2.84
CA LEU A 62 -20.61 -17.02 -2.92
C LEU A 62 -20.25 -16.51 -4.34
N SER A 63 -20.95 -15.47 -4.77
CA SER A 63 -20.54 -14.71 -5.96
C SER A 63 -19.38 -13.76 -5.62
N GLY A 64 -18.60 -13.37 -6.64
CA GLY A 64 -17.41 -12.54 -6.42
C GLY A 64 -17.68 -11.20 -5.73
N ASP A 65 -18.83 -10.60 -5.94
CA ASP A 65 -19.28 -9.36 -5.29
C ASP A 65 -19.61 -9.53 -3.80
N GLN A 66 -19.81 -10.77 -3.34
CA GLN A 66 -20.04 -11.09 -1.94
C GLN A 66 -18.76 -11.35 -1.15
N VAL A 67 -17.58 -11.35 -1.80
CA VAL A 67 -16.30 -11.63 -1.15
C VAL A 67 -15.35 -10.45 -1.30
N GLY A 68 -14.88 -9.93 -0.17
CA GLY A 68 -13.91 -8.85 -0.12
C GLY A 68 -12.52 -9.30 0.33
N PHE A 69 -11.48 -8.66 -0.22
CA PHE A 69 -10.09 -8.94 0.08
C PHE A 69 -9.39 -7.70 0.61
N LEU A 70 -8.87 -7.77 1.83
CA LEU A 70 -8.14 -6.70 2.50
C LEU A 70 -6.68 -7.13 2.77
N PRO A 71 -5.83 -7.18 1.73
CA PRO A 71 -4.40 -7.40 1.92
C PRO A 71 -3.77 -6.16 2.54
N GLY A 72 -3.05 -6.33 3.64
CA GLY A 72 -2.30 -5.23 4.24
C GLY A 72 -1.01 -4.90 3.49
N GLY A 73 -0.36 -3.80 3.87
CA GLY A 73 0.87 -3.31 3.24
C GLY A 73 2.16 -4.06 3.58
N ARG A 74 2.09 -5.33 4.07
CA ARG A 74 3.26 -6.14 4.47
C ARG A 74 3.76 -7.11 3.40
N LEU A 75 3.03 -7.26 2.30
CA LEU A 75 3.24 -8.31 1.31
C LEU A 75 4.52 -8.09 0.50
N SER A 76 5.24 -9.17 0.18
CA SER A 76 6.16 -9.16 -0.96
C SER A 76 5.37 -9.06 -2.27
N PHE A 77 6.03 -8.70 -3.37
CA PHE A 77 5.37 -8.62 -4.68
C PHE A 77 4.74 -9.96 -5.09
N GLU A 78 5.42 -11.08 -4.84
CA GLU A 78 4.94 -12.41 -5.19
C GLU A 78 3.71 -12.83 -4.37
N ASP A 79 3.69 -12.45 -3.09
CA ASP A 79 2.50 -12.65 -2.26
C ASP A 79 1.34 -11.77 -2.75
N ALA A 80 1.61 -10.51 -3.03
CA ALA A 80 0.60 -9.57 -3.56
C ALA A 80 0.03 -10.05 -4.92
N TRP A 81 0.89 -10.61 -5.79
CA TRP A 81 0.47 -11.23 -7.03
C TRP A 81 -0.52 -12.38 -6.79
N ALA A 82 -0.22 -13.24 -5.82
CA ALA A 82 -1.09 -14.35 -5.47
C ALA A 82 -2.46 -13.90 -4.95
N TRP A 83 -2.49 -12.88 -4.08
CA TRP A 83 -3.74 -12.26 -3.63
C TRP A 83 -4.57 -11.74 -4.80
N SER A 84 -3.95 -10.98 -5.70
CA SER A 84 -4.61 -10.39 -6.88
C SER A 84 -5.15 -11.45 -7.82
N LYS A 85 -4.33 -12.47 -8.13
CA LYS A 85 -4.71 -13.54 -9.05
C LYS A 85 -5.81 -14.41 -8.47
N PHE A 86 -5.68 -14.86 -7.22
CA PHE A 86 -6.69 -15.68 -6.56
C PHE A 86 -8.06 -14.97 -6.47
N ALA A 87 -8.08 -13.72 -6.02
CA ALA A 87 -9.31 -12.96 -5.90
C ALA A 87 -10.08 -12.89 -7.22
N ARG A 88 -9.38 -12.59 -8.33
CA ARG A 88 -10.02 -12.34 -9.62
C ARG A 88 -10.30 -13.60 -10.43
N THR A 89 -9.39 -14.61 -10.37
CA THR A 89 -9.53 -15.80 -11.24
C THR A 89 -10.27 -16.95 -10.58
N VAL A 90 -10.18 -17.09 -9.25
CA VAL A 90 -10.79 -18.20 -8.51
C VAL A 90 -12.13 -17.78 -7.91
N VAL A 91 -12.15 -16.61 -7.26
CA VAL A 91 -13.36 -16.11 -6.59
C VAL A 91 -14.19 -15.23 -7.53
N GLY A 92 -13.58 -14.61 -8.54
CA GLY A 92 -14.25 -13.67 -9.44
C GLY A 92 -14.53 -12.32 -8.81
N SER A 93 -13.75 -11.91 -7.79
CA SER A 93 -13.92 -10.65 -7.09
C SER A 93 -12.86 -9.63 -7.51
N ASP A 94 -13.29 -8.38 -7.76
CA ASP A 94 -12.41 -7.21 -7.87
C ASP A 94 -12.49 -6.30 -6.62
N SER A 95 -13.25 -6.71 -5.59
CA SER A 95 -13.25 -6.06 -4.28
C SER A 95 -11.97 -6.44 -3.52
N ILE A 96 -10.86 -5.83 -3.94
CA ILE A 96 -9.52 -6.03 -3.35
C ILE A 96 -8.82 -4.70 -3.22
N ASP A 97 -8.45 -4.31 -1.99
CA ASP A 97 -7.79 -3.03 -1.72
C ASP A 97 -6.72 -3.17 -0.62
N MET A 98 -5.46 -2.85 -0.96
CA MET A 98 -4.36 -2.84 0.00
C MET A 98 -4.41 -1.67 0.98
N ARG A 99 -5.24 -0.65 0.71
CA ARG A 99 -5.35 0.57 1.51
C ARG A 99 -6.27 0.38 2.71
N SER A 100 -6.00 -0.66 3.52
CA SER A 100 -6.69 -0.90 4.79
C SER A 100 -6.32 0.18 5.82
N ARG A 101 -6.61 1.43 5.49
CA ARG A 101 -6.30 2.68 6.19
C ARG A 101 -7.17 3.81 5.66
N SER A 102 -7.00 5.02 6.23
CA SER A 102 -7.55 6.23 5.60
C SER A 102 -7.12 6.35 4.14
N HIS A 103 -8.08 6.53 3.25
CA HIS A 103 -7.86 6.67 1.81
C HIS A 103 -9.00 7.46 1.15
N SER A 104 -8.83 7.78 -0.13
CA SER A 104 -9.87 8.46 -0.91
C SER A 104 -9.95 7.93 -2.34
N GLU A 105 -11.03 8.24 -3.03
CA GLU A 105 -11.17 7.95 -4.47
C GLU A 105 -10.17 8.76 -5.31
N GLU A 106 -9.86 9.98 -4.89
CA GLU A 106 -8.83 10.79 -5.54
C GLU A 106 -7.46 10.09 -5.46
N GLU A 107 -7.11 9.50 -4.30
CA GLU A 107 -5.89 8.71 -4.17
C GLU A 107 -5.91 7.47 -5.07
N ARG A 108 -7.04 6.76 -5.15
CA ARG A 108 -7.17 5.61 -6.04
C ARG A 108 -6.84 6.00 -7.49
N SER A 109 -7.48 7.06 -7.97
CA SER A 109 -7.26 7.57 -9.33
C SER A 109 -5.83 8.04 -9.54
N PHE A 110 -5.23 8.73 -8.56
CA PHE A 110 -3.84 9.16 -8.60
C PHE A 110 -2.87 7.97 -8.67
N LEU A 111 -3.07 6.95 -7.84
CA LEU A 111 -2.22 5.77 -7.83
C LEU A 111 -2.32 4.98 -9.13
N ALA A 112 -3.52 4.80 -9.67
CA ALA A 112 -3.74 4.07 -10.91
C ALA A 112 -3.14 4.77 -12.13
N SER A 113 -3.26 6.10 -12.21
CA SER A 113 -2.82 6.88 -13.37
C SER A 113 -1.35 7.30 -13.35
N HIS A 114 -0.82 7.71 -12.17
CA HIS A 114 0.51 8.32 -12.06
C HIS A 114 1.57 7.38 -11.48
N VAL A 115 1.17 6.32 -10.74
CA VAL A 115 2.11 5.50 -9.99
C VAL A 115 2.20 4.07 -10.52
N ALA A 116 1.08 3.35 -10.62
CA ALA A 116 1.06 1.96 -11.07
C ALA A 116 1.61 1.83 -12.50
N GLY A 117 2.48 0.85 -12.73
CA GLY A 117 3.06 0.59 -14.05
C GLY A 117 3.96 1.71 -14.59
N SER A 118 4.32 2.72 -13.76
CA SER A 118 5.23 3.80 -14.19
C SER A 118 6.71 3.38 -14.27
N GLY A 119 7.03 2.17 -13.79
CA GLY A 119 8.40 1.67 -13.75
C GLY A 119 9.28 2.43 -12.74
N LEU A 120 10.55 2.60 -13.09
CA LEU A 120 11.52 3.34 -12.28
C LEU A 120 11.28 4.84 -12.43
N GLY A 121 10.88 5.48 -11.34
CA GLY A 121 10.65 6.93 -11.27
C GLY A 121 11.92 7.72 -10.88
N VAL A 122 11.76 8.67 -9.95
CA VAL A 122 12.88 9.44 -9.40
C VAL A 122 13.75 8.53 -8.54
N THR A 123 15.04 8.43 -8.86
CA THR A 123 16.01 7.65 -8.07
C THR A 123 16.57 8.46 -6.91
N TYR A 124 17.18 7.79 -5.93
CA TYR A 124 17.90 8.46 -4.84
C TYR A 124 18.95 9.44 -5.34
N SER A 125 19.74 9.04 -6.35
CA SER A 125 20.79 9.91 -6.93
C SER A 125 20.20 11.12 -7.65
N GLN A 126 19.10 10.95 -8.36
CA GLN A 126 18.39 12.06 -8.99
C GLN A 126 17.76 13.00 -7.96
N LEU A 127 17.22 12.45 -6.86
CA LEU A 127 16.68 13.25 -5.77
C LEU A 127 17.76 14.09 -5.09
N GLU A 128 18.92 13.52 -4.81
CA GLU A 128 20.06 14.25 -4.22
C GLU A 128 20.52 15.46 -5.07
N SER A 129 20.28 15.42 -6.37
CA SER A 129 20.65 16.45 -7.34
C SER A 129 19.46 17.29 -7.85
N ALA A 130 18.26 17.10 -7.30
CA ALA A 130 17.06 17.76 -7.79
C ALA A 130 16.99 19.28 -7.56
N GLY A 131 17.92 19.83 -6.76
CA GLY A 131 17.93 21.25 -6.39
C GLY A 131 16.84 21.61 -5.38
N GLN A 132 15.58 21.32 -5.66
CA GLN A 132 14.44 21.56 -4.79
C GLN A 132 13.55 20.32 -4.65
N VAL A 133 13.14 20.03 -3.42
CA VAL A 133 12.12 19.04 -3.09
C VAL A 133 11.00 19.71 -2.32
N LEU A 134 9.75 19.38 -2.67
CA LEU A 134 8.56 19.71 -1.90
C LEU A 134 7.99 18.43 -1.28
N LEU A 135 7.80 18.41 0.05
CA LEU A 135 7.16 17.33 0.79
C LEU A 135 5.67 17.65 0.98
N VAL A 136 4.81 16.73 0.58
CA VAL A 136 3.35 16.84 0.71
C VAL A 136 2.82 15.61 1.42
N GLY A 137 2.29 15.77 2.62
CA GLY A 137 1.75 14.67 3.42
C GLY A 137 2.80 13.61 3.80
N LEU A 138 4.09 13.96 3.86
CA LEU A 138 5.22 13.05 4.08
C LEU A 138 6.16 13.58 5.17
N GLU A 139 6.50 12.71 6.15
CA GLU A 139 7.60 12.94 7.10
C GLU A 139 8.68 11.87 6.87
N PRO A 140 9.70 12.17 6.08
CA PRO A 140 10.65 11.14 5.63
C PRO A 140 11.51 10.56 6.76
N GLU A 141 11.75 11.26 7.89
CA GLU A 141 12.48 10.70 9.02
C GLU A 141 11.75 9.51 9.65
N ASP A 142 10.43 9.58 9.72
CA ASP A 142 9.61 8.56 10.36
C ASP A 142 9.10 7.50 9.36
N GLU A 143 8.84 7.88 8.12
CA GLU A 143 8.15 7.06 7.14
C GLU A 143 9.09 6.36 6.14
N CYS A 144 10.24 6.98 5.82
CA CYS A 144 11.20 6.41 4.86
C CYS A 144 12.65 6.79 5.20
N GLY A 145 13.23 6.07 6.17
CA GLY A 145 14.52 6.43 6.78
C GLY A 145 15.69 6.51 5.81
N ALA A 146 15.78 5.60 4.82
CA ALA A 146 16.84 5.66 3.80
C ALA A 146 16.72 6.93 2.94
N LEU A 147 15.51 7.31 2.55
CA LEU A 147 15.21 8.55 1.84
C LEU A 147 15.64 9.77 2.66
N PHE A 148 15.27 9.81 3.93
CA PHE A 148 15.66 10.88 4.84
C PHE A 148 17.18 11.03 4.94
N LEU A 149 17.93 9.94 5.09
CA LEU A 149 19.39 9.97 5.20
C LEU A 149 20.05 10.50 3.93
N ARG A 150 19.55 10.09 2.75
CA ARG A 150 20.02 10.59 1.45
C ARG A 150 19.73 12.08 1.28
N MET A 151 18.52 12.53 1.59
CA MET A 151 18.17 13.95 1.56
C MET A 151 19.04 14.76 2.53
N ARG A 152 19.23 14.28 3.77
CA ARG A 152 20.08 14.95 4.77
C ARG A 152 21.53 15.09 4.32
N LYS A 153 22.08 14.07 3.64
CA LYS A 153 23.40 14.15 3.03
C LYS A 153 23.46 15.26 1.96
N ALA A 154 22.46 15.34 1.11
CA ALA A 154 22.40 16.32 0.02
C ALA A 154 22.20 17.75 0.53
N THR A 155 21.33 17.96 1.52
CA THR A 155 21.10 19.30 2.13
C THR A 155 22.36 19.82 2.82
N ARG A 156 23.08 18.98 3.57
CA ARG A 156 24.36 19.35 4.21
C ARG A 156 25.46 19.74 3.22
N LYS A 157 25.40 19.21 2.00
CA LYS A 157 26.32 19.59 0.92
C LYS A 157 25.84 20.79 0.11
N GLY A 158 24.72 21.41 0.48
CA GLY A 158 24.12 22.54 -0.24
C GLY A 158 23.59 22.19 -1.63
N LYS A 159 23.39 20.90 -1.94
CA LYS A 159 22.90 20.41 -3.25
C LYS A 159 21.39 20.31 -3.34
N LEU A 160 20.70 20.27 -2.20
CA LEU A 160 19.27 20.08 -2.13
C LEU A 160 18.66 21.06 -1.13
N ARG A 161 17.57 21.70 -1.52
CA ARG A 161 16.67 22.44 -0.63
C ARG A 161 15.40 21.64 -0.45
N VAL A 162 14.80 21.69 0.74
CA VAL A 162 13.57 20.98 1.07
C VAL A 162 12.57 21.98 1.61
N ALA A 163 11.35 21.91 1.09
CA ALA A 163 10.18 22.61 1.65
C ALA A 163 9.12 21.57 2.03
N SER A 164 8.29 21.87 3.01
CA SER A 164 7.20 20.96 3.44
C SER A 164 5.93 21.73 3.73
N LEU A 165 4.81 21.23 3.16
CA LEU A 165 3.46 21.64 3.54
C LEU A 165 3.11 20.95 4.86
N ALA A 166 3.02 21.72 5.95
CA ALA A 166 2.74 21.15 7.26
C ALA A 166 2.28 22.22 8.27
N PRO A 167 1.56 21.84 9.33
CA PRO A 167 1.14 22.81 10.36
C PRO A 167 2.30 23.28 11.24
N MET A 168 3.37 22.49 11.36
CA MET A 168 4.52 22.81 12.19
C MET A 168 5.81 22.20 11.65
N THR A 169 6.94 22.75 12.06
CA THR A 169 8.25 22.17 11.75
C THR A 169 8.45 20.87 12.51
N SER A 170 8.59 19.76 11.80
CA SER A 170 8.95 18.47 12.38
C SER A 170 10.44 18.41 12.74
N ARG A 171 10.82 17.40 13.55
CA ARG A 171 12.24 17.13 13.84
C ARG A 171 13.02 16.78 12.56
N GLY A 172 12.38 16.02 11.65
CA GLY A 172 12.96 15.65 10.37
C GLY A 172 13.21 16.87 9.50
N LEU A 173 12.20 17.73 9.33
CA LEU A 173 12.34 18.96 8.54
C LEU A 173 13.44 19.87 9.11
N ALA A 174 13.50 20.03 10.43
CA ALA A 174 14.58 20.82 11.08
C ALA A 174 15.98 20.25 10.81
N LYS A 175 16.14 18.90 10.84
CA LYS A 175 17.42 18.24 10.51
C LYS A 175 17.82 18.34 9.04
N LEU A 176 16.85 18.58 8.16
CA LEU A 176 17.06 18.85 6.74
C LEU A 176 17.35 20.33 6.46
N SER A 177 17.30 21.20 7.50
CA SER A 177 17.30 22.66 7.35
C SER A 177 16.23 23.12 6.36
N GLY A 178 15.06 22.45 6.41
CA GLY A 178 13.99 22.64 5.46
C GLY A 178 13.10 23.84 5.79
N GLU A 179 12.45 24.38 4.77
CA GLU A 179 11.48 25.48 4.83
C GLU A 179 10.10 24.94 5.17
N LEU A 180 9.43 25.55 6.17
CA LEU A 180 8.05 25.25 6.49
C LEU A 180 7.11 26.16 5.70
N LEU A 181 6.26 25.57 4.87
CA LEU A 181 5.08 26.21 4.30
C LEU A 181 3.91 25.93 5.24
N ARG A 182 3.67 26.87 6.16
CA ARG A 182 2.71 26.64 7.22
C ARG A 182 1.29 26.65 6.68
N CYS A 183 0.55 25.58 6.91
CA CYS A 183 -0.87 25.46 6.64
C CYS A 183 -1.60 24.86 7.84
N ALA A 184 -2.84 25.24 8.06
CA ALA A 184 -3.71 24.52 8.97
C ALA A 184 -4.01 23.13 8.39
N PRO A 185 -4.22 22.08 9.21
CA PRO A 185 -4.65 20.80 8.71
C PRO A 185 -5.93 20.94 7.87
N GLY A 186 -5.89 20.42 6.63
CA GLY A 186 -7.01 20.52 5.69
C GLY A 186 -6.96 21.72 4.73
N THR A 187 -6.03 22.66 4.92
CA THR A 187 -5.82 23.81 4.01
C THR A 187 -4.57 23.67 3.14
N GLU A 188 -3.98 22.49 3.10
CA GLU A 188 -2.79 22.21 2.31
C GLU A 188 -3.01 22.47 0.82
N VAL A 189 -4.23 22.27 0.34
CA VAL A 189 -4.61 22.50 -1.06
C VAL A 189 -4.52 23.98 -1.43
N GLU A 190 -4.89 24.88 -0.53
CA GLU A 190 -4.84 26.33 -0.74
C GLU A 190 -3.39 26.81 -0.89
N VAL A 191 -2.51 26.37 0.02
CA VAL A 191 -1.08 26.71 -0.04
C VAL A 191 -0.41 26.13 -1.29
N ALA A 192 -0.77 24.90 -1.69
CA ALA A 192 -0.28 24.32 -2.94
C ALA A 192 -0.75 25.12 -4.19
N ALA A 193 -1.98 25.63 -4.17
CA ALA A 193 -2.49 26.51 -5.22
C ALA A 193 -1.75 27.86 -5.24
N GLU A 194 -1.49 28.49 -4.10
CA GLU A 194 -0.70 29.73 -4.02
C GLU A 194 0.72 29.56 -4.57
N ILE A 195 1.38 28.43 -4.33
CA ILE A 195 2.68 28.12 -4.96
C ILE A 195 2.52 28.10 -6.49
N ARG A 196 1.51 27.43 -6.99
CA ARG A 196 1.25 27.30 -8.43
C ARG A 196 0.94 28.65 -9.10
N GLU A 197 0.17 29.49 -8.43
CA GLU A 197 -0.27 30.79 -8.95
C GLU A 197 0.80 31.88 -8.86
N GLY A 198 1.87 31.65 -8.09
CA GLY A 198 2.98 32.59 -7.97
C GLY A 198 2.72 33.72 -6.98
N GLY A 199 1.89 33.52 -5.96
CA GLY A 199 1.61 34.44 -4.89
C GLY A 199 2.78 34.60 -3.90
N GLU A 200 2.53 34.45 -2.61
CA GLU A 200 3.55 34.53 -1.53
C GLU A 200 4.75 33.61 -1.78
N PHE A 201 4.52 32.45 -2.40
CA PHE A 201 5.53 31.41 -2.64
C PHE A 201 6.09 31.40 -4.08
N ALA A 202 6.05 32.50 -4.82
CA ALA A 202 6.56 32.57 -6.21
C ALA A 202 8.03 32.16 -6.35
N ASP A 203 8.87 32.47 -5.36
CA ASP A 203 10.29 32.05 -5.33
C ASP A 203 10.42 30.52 -5.23
N LEU A 204 9.57 29.86 -4.43
CA LEU A 204 9.53 28.41 -4.34
C LEU A 204 9.09 27.78 -5.67
N ALA A 205 8.06 28.30 -6.31
CA ALA A 205 7.61 27.83 -7.63
C ALA A 205 8.74 27.89 -8.66
N SER A 206 9.53 28.96 -8.64
CA SER A 206 10.68 29.13 -9.52
C SER A 206 11.80 28.11 -9.22
N ARG A 207 12.06 27.83 -7.95
CA ARG A 207 13.04 26.83 -7.52
C ARG A 207 12.58 25.39 -7.81
N LEU A 208 11.27 25.16 -7.83
CA LEU A 208 10.66 23.85 -8.09
C LEU A 208 10.65 23.49 -9.58
N ASP A 209 11.04 24.40 -10.49
CA ASP A 209 11.16 24.10 -11.92
C ASP A 209 12.15 22.97 -12.15
N GLY A 210 11.66 21.86 -12.69
CA GLY A 210 12.42 20.61 -12.84
C GLY A 210 12.73 19.86 -11.54
N GLY A 211 12.24 20.32 -10.39
CA GLY A 211 12.42 19.72 -9.08
C GLY A 211 11.58 18.44 -8.87
N VAL A 212 11.40 18.07 -7.60
CA VAL A 212 10.65 16.86 -7.22
C VAL A 212 9.61 17.17 -6.15
N ILE A 213 8.41 16.66 -6.32
CA ILE A 213 7.34 16.65 -5.32
C ILE A 213 7.23 15.22 -4.78
N LEU A 214 7.54 15.04 -3.50
CA LEU A 214 7.37 13.77 -2.79
C LEU A 214 6.01 13.77 -2.09
N VAL A 215 5.17 12.81 -2.46
CA VAL A 215 3.80 12.68 -1.96
C VAL A 215 3.72 11.49 -1.03
N GLY A 216 3.35 11.71 0.21
CA GLY A 216 3.09 10.66 1.19
C GLY A 216 1.61 10.30 1.31
N GLU A 217 1.35 9.24 2.04
CA GLU A 217 0.02 8.68 2.28
C GLU A 217 -0.98 9.71 2.82
N ARG A 218 -0.53 10.60 3.72
CA ARG A 218 -1.42 11.61 4.35
C ARG A 218 -2.00 12.64 3.39
N ALA A 219 -1.39 12.81 2.20
CA ALA A 219 -1.93 13.73 1.19
C ALA A 219 -3.34 13.33 0.73
N SER A 220 -3.70 12.03 0.81
CA SER A 220 -5.03 11.52 0.45
C SER A 220 -6.15 12.00 1.36
N ARG A 221 -5.83 12.54 2.54
CA ARG A 221 -6.81 12.96 3.53
C ARG A 221 -7.37 14.36 3.28
N THR A 222 -6.69 15.18 2.49
CA THR A 222 -7.15 16.53 2.12
C THR A 222 -7.75 16.47 0.71
N PRO A 223 -9.09 16.56 0.57
CA PRO A 223 -9.74 16.50 -0.74
C PRO A 223 -9.22 17.56 -1.71
N GLY A 224 -8.88 17.15 -2.93
CA GLY A 224 -8.33 18.03 -3.95
C GLY A 224 -6.83 18.28 -3.87
N LEU A 225 -6.14 17.82 -2.81
CA LEU A 225 -4.70 18.06 -2.65
C LEU A 225 -3.87 17.32 -3.69
N LEU A 226 -4.19 16.06 -3.99
CA LEU A 226 -3.48 15.30 -5.03
C LEU A 226 -3.70 15.93 -6.41
N SER A 227 -4.92 16.41 -6.67
CA SER A 227 -5.24 17.15 -7.90
C SER A 227 -4.42 18.44 -8.02
N GLU A 228 -4.28 19.19 -6.93
CA GLU A 228 -3.47 20.41 -6.93
C GLU A 228 -1.97 20.10 -7.07
N VAL A 229 -1.48 19.02 -6.45
CA VAL A 229 -0.10 18.53 -6.64
C VAL A 229 0.19 18.21 -8.11
N VAL A 230 -0.76 17.56 -8.81
CA VAL A 230 -0.62 17.27 -10.25
C VAL A 230 -0.57 18.57 -11.06
N ARG A 231 -1.45 19.53 -10.79
CA ARG A 231 -1.45 20.85 -11.46
C ARG A 231 -0.15 21.63 -11.19
N LEU A 232 0.30 21.64 -9.94
CA LEU A 232 1.56 22.28 -9.53
C LEU A 232 2.76 21.64 -10.24
N ALA A 233 2.82 20.32 -10.29
CA ALA A 233 3.90 19.60 -10.97
C ALA A 233 3.94 19.92 -12.46
N GLN A 234 2.78 19.97 -13.12
CA GLN A 234 2.69 20.37 -14.53
C GLN A 234 3.18 21.81 -14.74
N ARG A 235 2.75 22.74 -13.88
CA ARG A 235 3.14 24.16 -13.94
C ARG A 235 4.63 24.38 -13.77
N CYS A 236 5.26 23.69 -12.83
CA CYS A 236 6.67 23.78 -12.51
C CYS A 236 7.53 22.75 -13.25
N LYS A 237 6.98 21.92 -14.13
CA LYS A 237 7.67 20.79 -14.76
C LYS A 237 8.39 19.90 -13.74
N ALA A 238 7.85 19.83 -12.52
CA ALA A 238 8.39 19.02 -11.45
C ALA A 238 7.96 17.55 -11.63
N ARG A 239 8.80 16.63 -11.16
CA ARG A 239 8.47 15.21 -11.15
C ARG A 239 7.74 14.87 -9.86
N ILE A 240 6.66 14.11 -9.97
CA ILE A 240 5.94 13.58 -8.81
C ILE A 240 6.47 12.20 -8.48
N GLN A 241 6.67 11.93 -7.18
CA GLN A 241 7.01 10.60 -6.70
C GLN A 241 6.21 10.26 -5.45
N TRP A 242 5.44 9.18 -5.51
CA TRP A 242 4.71 8.67 -4.35
C TRP A 242 5.63 7.86 -3.46
N VAL A 243 5.59 8.13 -2.16
CA VAL A 243 6.38 7.42 -1.14
C VAL A 243 5.41 6.67 -0.23
N PRO A 244 5.24 5.36 -0.42
CA PRO A 244 4.39 4.55 0.42
C PRO A 244 4.98 4.45 1.84
N ARG A 245 4.10 4.36 2.82
CA ARG A 245 4.50 4.21 4.21
C ARG A 245 4.83 2.77 4.57
N ARG A 246 4.14 1.81 3.96
CA ARG A 246 4.36 0.39 4.19
C ARG A 246 5.17 -0.22 3.07
N ALA A 247 6.11 -1.11 3.41
CA ALA A 247 7.09 -1.66 2.47
C ALA A 247 6.47 -2.43 1.29
N GLY A 248 5.30 -3.02 1.47
CA GLY A 248 4.63 -3.83 0.45
C GLY A 248 3.69 -3.04 -0.47
N GLU A 249 3.34 -1.79 -0.14
CA GLU A 249 2.28 -1.06 -0.87
C GLU A 249 2.65 -0.78 -2.33
N ARG A 250 3.91 -0.39 -2.62
CA ARG A 250 4.32 -0.17 -4.01
C ARG A 250 4.26 -1.48 -4.81
N GLY A 251 4.71 -2.58 -4.24
CA GLY A 251 4.60 -3.91 -4.85
C GLY A 251 3.16 -4.38 -4.99
N GLY A 252 2.32 -4.11 -4.00
CA GLY A 252 0.89 -4.39 -4.05
C GLY A 252 0.17 -3.65 -5.17
N LEU A 253 0.52 -2.37 -5.36
CA LEU A 253 -0.01 -1.57 -6.46
C LEU A 253 0.38 -2.15 -7.83
N GLU A 254 1.65 -2.54 -8.00
CA GLU A 254 2.12 -3.17 -9.23
C GLU A 254 1.51 -4.57 -9.47
N ALA A 255 1.12 -5.26 -8.41
CA ALA A 255 0.39 -6.52 -8.49
C ALA A 255 -1.13 -6.36 -8.71
N GLY A 256 -1.65 -5.12 -8.71
CA GLY A 256 -3.05 -4.82 -8.92
C GLY A 256 -3.92 -4.96 -7.66
N LEU A 257 -3.38 -4.69 -6.46
CA LEU A 257 -4.15 -4.69 -5.21
C LEU A 257 -4.90 -3.37 -5.00
N LEU A 258 -5.64 -2.95 -6.01
CA LEU A 258 -6.47 -1.75 -6.00
C LEU A 258 -7.72 -2.04 -6.86
N PRO A 259 -8.94 -1.64 -6.42
CA PRO A 259 -10.15 -1.91 -7.21
C PRO A 259 -10.09 -1.27 -8.59
N GLY A 260 -10.45 -2.04 -9.62
CA GLY A 260 -10.42 -1.62 -11.01
C GLY A 260 -9.03 -1.61 -11.66
N LEU A 261 -7.99 -1.98 -10.90
CA LEU A 261 -6.62 -1.99 -11.39
C LEU A 261 -6.07 -3.43 -11.46
N LEU A 262 -5.59 -3.81 -12.61
CA LEU A 262 -4.87 -5.05 -12.87
C LEU A 262 -3.35 -4.81 -12.81
N PRO A 263 -2.52 -5.86 -12.78
CA PRO A 263 -1.07 -5.72 -12.65
C PRO A 263 -0.44 -4.73 -13.63
N PHE A 264 0.54 -3.98 -13.12
CA PHE A 264 1.35 -3.01 -13.87
C PHE A 264 0.53 -1.90 -14.54
N GLY A 265 -0.49 -1.40 -13.86
CA GLY A 265 -1.25 -0.21 -14.28
C GLY A 265 -2.29 -0.46 -15.38
N ARG A 266 -2.68 -1.71 -15.60
CA ARG A 266 -3.73 -2.08 -16.54
C ARG A 266 -5.12 -1.80 -15.97
N PRO A 267 -6.01 -1.07 -16.67
CA PRO A 267 -7.37 -0.88 -16.18
C PRO A 267 -8.20 -2.15 -16.40
N ALA A 268 -8.94 -2.57 -15.37
CA ALA A 268 -9.81 -3.75 -15.47
C ALA A 268 -10.96 -3.57 -16.48
N SER A 269 -11.36 -2.34 -16.75
CA SER A 269 -12.39 -2.00 -17.75
C SER A 269 -11.94 -2.27 -19.19
N SER A 270 -10.62 -2.21 -19.47
CA SER A 270 -10.07 -2.47 -20.81
C SER A 270 -10.04 -3.97 -21.14
N ALA A 271 -10.64 -4.36 -22.25
CA ALA A 271 -10.65 -5.74 -22.71
C ALA A 271 -9.23 -6.22 -23.05
N ASP A 272 -8.46 -5.41 -23.76
CA ASP A 272 -7.06 -5.72 -24.12
C ASP A 272 -6.18 -5.90 -22.89
N ALA A 273 -6.41 -5.09 -21.85
CA ALA A 273 -5.70 -5.22 -20.59
C ALA A 273 -5.98 -6.55 -19.89
N ARG A 274 -7.24 -6.98 -19.85
CA ARG A 274 -7.62 -8.28 -19.28
C ARG A 274 -7.05 -9.44 -20.10
N GLU A 275 -7.19 -9.40 -21.42
CA GLU A 275 -6.68 -10.43 -22.32
C GLU A 275 -5.16 -10.60 -22.22
N SER A 276 -4.43 -9.48 -22.07
CA SER A 276 -2.96 -9.50 -21.95
C SER A 276 -2.42 -10.28 -20.76
N LEU A 277 -3.23 -10.50 -19.71
CA LEU A 277 -2.84 -11.25 -18.52
C LEU A 277 -2.87 -12.78 -18.72
N ALA A 278 -3.61 -13.27 -19.69
CA ALA A 278 -3.86 -14.71 -19.88
C ALA A 278 -4.42 -15.39 -18.61
N TRP A 279 -5.20 -14.65 -17.80
CA TRP A 279 -5.83 -15.13 -16.57
C TRP A 279 -7.21 -15.77 -16.79
N GLY A 280 -7.68 -15.83 -18.04
CA GLY A 280 -9.04 -16.27 -18.36
C GLY A 280 -10.07 -15.16 -18.09
N GLU A 281 -11.26 -15.57 -17.70
CA GLU A 281 -12.35 -14.63 -17.43
C GLU A 281 -12.18 -14.01 -16.04
N ILE A 282 -12.05 -12.68 -15.99
CA ILE A 282 -11.88 -11.90 -14.77
C ILE A 282 -12.82 -10.68 -14.78
N PRO A 283 -13.17 -10.13 -13.60
CA PRO A 283 -14.08 -8.98 -13.51
C PRO A 283 -13.63 -7.79 -14.37
N ALA A 284 -14.57 -7.25 -15.16
CA ALA A 284 -14.37 -6.03 -15.93
C ALA A 284 -14.86 -4.77 -15.19
N THR A 285 -15.74 -4.97 -14.20
CA THR A 285 -16.32 -3.90 -13.37
C THR A 285 -15.50 -3.74 -12.11
N ARG A 286 -15.26 -2.49 -11.76
CA ARG A 286 -14.54 -2.13 -10.53
C ARG A 286 -15.31 -2.62 -9.30
N GLY A 287 -14.60 -3.28 -8.40
CA GLY A 287 -15.08 -3.72 -7.10
C GLY A 287 -15.09 -2.61 -6.04
N LEU A 288 -15.35 -2.99 -4.81
CA LEU A 288 -15.41 -2.12 -3.64
C LEU A 288 -14.00 -1.81 -3.13
N ASP A 289 -13.78 -0.59 -2.64
CA ASP A 289 -12.59 -0.24 -1.87
C ASP A 289 -12.68 -0.72 -0.41
N ALA A 290 -11.60 -0.54 0.37
CA ALA A 290 -11.52 -1.07 1.72
C ALA A 290 -12.64 -0.56 2.64
N SER A 291 -13.00 0.72 2.57
CA SER A 291 -14.08 1.31 3.38
C SER A 291 -15.45 0.81 2.92
N GLN A 292 -15.66 0.75 1.62
CA GLN A 292 -16.91 0.24 1.02
C GLN A 292 -17.11 -1.26 1.32
N MET A 293 -16.03 -2.06 1.36
CA MET A 293 -16.11 -3.47 1.75
C MET A 293 -16.59 -3.64 3.20
N LEU A 294 -16.06 -2.82 4.13
CA LEU A 294 -16.49 -2.85 5.54
C LEU A 294 -17.96 -2.40 5.69
N GLU A 295 -18.36 -1.34 5.01
CA GLU A 295 -19.76 -0.90 4.98
C GLU A 295 -20.67 -1.99 4.43
N ALA A 296 -20.31 -2.57 3.29
CA ALA A 296 -21.06 -3.66 2.66
C ALA A 296 -21.12 -4.93 3.53
N ALA A 297 -20.08 -5.22 4.32
CA ALA A 297 -20.09 -6.29 5.31
C ALA A 297 -21.09 -6.01 6.45
N THR A 298 -21.09 -4.77 6.95
CA THR A 298 -22.07 -4.35 7.99
C THR A 298 -23.51 -4.46 7.49
N GLU A 299 -23.76 -4.17 6.22
CA GLU A 299 -25.07 -4.28 5.56
C GLU A 299 -25.43 -5.71 5.11
N GLY A 300 -24.51 -6.66 5.24
CA GLY A 300 -24.69 -8.06 4.83
C GLY A 300 -24.66 -8.29 3.32
N ARG A 301 -24.17 -7.32 2.51
CA ARG A 301 -23.91 -7.50 1.07
C ARG A 301 -22.60 -8.25 0.80
N VAL A 302 -21.53 -7.92 1.52
CA VAL A 302 -20.31 -8.72 1.58
C VAL A 302 -20.51 -9.78 2.67
N LYS A 303 -20.37 -11.04 2.28
CA LYS A 303 -20.61 -12.22 3.12
C LYS A 303 -19.33 -12.81 3.69
N ALA A 304 -18.22 -12.64 2.96
CA ALA A 304 -16.92 -13.12 3.40
C ALA A 304 -15.85 -12.06 3.22
N LEU A 305 -14.93 -11.98 4.19
CA LEU A 305 -13.73 -11.17 4.12
C LEU A 305 -12.48 -12.04 4.28
N VAL A 306 -11.51 -11.83 3.40
CA VAL A 306 -10.16 -12.40 3.49
C VAL A 306 -9.20 -11.26 3.84
N VAL A 307 -8.63 -11.30 5.04
CA VAL A 307 -7.86 -10.19 5.62
C VAL A 307 -6.44 -10.63 5.93
N GLY A 308 -5.44 -9.83 5.56
CA GLY A 308 -4.04 -10.17 5.77
C GLY A 308 -3.18 -9.02 6.27
N GLY A 309 -2.70 -9.08 7.52
CA GLY A 309 -1.76 -8.10 8.06
C GLY A 309 -2.35 -6.69 8.22
N VAL A 310 -3.59 -6.60 8.63
CA VAL A 310 -4.34 -5.34 8.83
C VAL A 310 -4.39 -4.98 10.32
N ASP A 311 -4.12 -3.73 10.65
CA ASP A 311 -4.39 -3.13 11.97
C ASP A 311 -5.65 -2.28 11.87
N LEU A 312 -6.72 -2.66 12.58
CA LEU A 312 -8.01 -1.97 12.51
C LEU A 312 -7.94 -0.50 12.97
N ARG A 313 -6.90 -0.14 13.74
CA ARG A 313 -6.67 1.23 14.20
C ARG A 313 -6.15 2.17 13.10
N ASP A 314 -5.81 1.64 11.93
CA ASP A 314 -5.35 2.43 10.79
C ASP A 314 -6.53 2.97 9.95
N PHE A 315 -7.74 2.44 10.11
CA PHE A 315 -8.95 2.98 9.49
C PHE A 315 -9.39 4.30 10.14
N ASP A 316 -10.15 5.11 9.41
CA ASP A 316 -10.71 6.37 9.91
C ASP A 316 -11.65 6.16 11.09
N ASP A 317 -12.48 5.10 11.03
CA ASP A 317 -13.33 4.63 12.11
C ASP A 317 -12.96 3.20 12.51
N PRO A 318 -12.06 3.03 13.50
CA PRO A 318 -11.71 1.70 14.01
C PRO A 318 -12.87 0.95 14.66
N ALA A 319 -13.89 1.65 15.16
CA ALA A 319 -15.06 1.01 15.77
C ALA A 319 -15.96 0.41 14.69
N ALA A 320 -16.24 1.15 13.62
CA ALA A 320 -16.97 0.65 12.47
C ALA A 320 -16.24 -0.53 11.80
N ALA A 321 -14.91 -0.47 11.70
CA ALA A 321 -14.13 -1.59 11.17
C ALA A 321 -14.27 -2.86 12.02
N ARG A 322 -14.29 -2.75 13.36
CA ARG A 322 -14.55 -3.89 14.26
C ARG A 322 -15.97 -4.43 14.10
N ASP A 323 -16.98 -3.56 14.06
CA ASP A 323 -18.38 -3.94 13.87
C ASP A 323 -18.59 -4.71 12.56
N ALA A 324 -17.94 -4.26 11.46
CA ALA A 324 -17.98 -4.95 10.18
C ALA A 324 -17.41 -6.37 10.25
N LEU A 325 -16.26 -6.55 10.92
CA LEU A 325 -15.64 -7.87 11.09
C LEU A 325 -16.45 -8.77 12.05
N ASP A 326 -17.19 -8.19 13.01
CA ASP A 326 -18.06 -8.94 13.91
C ASP A 326 -19.39 -9.37 13.23
N ARG A 327 -19.78 -8.71 12.14
CA ARG A 327 -21.03 -8.97 11.40
C ARG A 327 -20.89 -9.80 10.13
N VAL A 328 -19.70 -9.84 9.54
CA VAL A 328 -19.48 -10.63 8.32
C VAL A 328 -19.73 -12.12 8.60
N ASP A 329 -20.39 -12.81 7.67
CA ASP A 329 -20.79 -14.22 7.86
C ASP A 329 -19.57 -15.16 7.97
N PHE A 330 -18.45 -14.81 7.31
CA PHE A 330 -17.22 -15.61 7.35
C PHE A 330 -15.96 -14.74 7.22
N LEU A 331 -15.02 -14.90 8.14
CA LEU A 331 -13.77 -14.15 8.19
C LEU A 331 -12.55 -15.07 8.14
N VAL A 332 -11.72 -14.89 7.12
CA VAL A 332 -10.42 -15.56 6.98
C VAL A 332 -9.30 -14.58 7.29
N SER A 333 -8.36 -14.97 8.15
CA SER A 333 -7.19 -14.15 8.46
C SER A 333 -5.90 -14.85 8.05
N LEU A 334 -5.13 -14.23 7.13
CA LEU A 334 -3.75 -14.61 6.81
C LEU A 334 -2.81 -13.75 7.66
N GLU A 335 -2.20 -14.32 8.71
CA GLU A 335 -1.50 -13.50 9.68
C GLU A 335 -0.21 -14.16 10.22
N VAL A 336 0.75 -13.31 10.60
CA VAL A 336 2.03 -13.73 11.19
C VAL A 336 1.90 -13.98 12.68
N ARG A 337 1.05 -13.22 13.35
CA ARG A 337 0.87 -13.23 14.81
C ARG A 337 -0.57 -12.91 15.20
N ARG A 338 -0.90 -13.13 16.45
CA ARG A 338 -2.21 -12.75 16.98
C ARG A 338 -2.49 -11.25 16.85
N SER A 339 -3.73 -10.91 16.50
CA SER A 339 -4.22 -9.55 16.30
C SER A 339 -5.72 -9.47 16.57
N GLU A 340 -6.28 -8.24 16.61
CA GLU A 340 -7.73 -8.05 16.74
C GLU A 340 -8.53 -8.73 15.61
N VAL A 341 -7.95 -8.87 14.42
CA VAL A 341 -8.54 -9.58 13.29
C VAL A 341 -8.56 -11.08 13.55
N THR A 342 -7.43 -11.67 13.99
CA THR A 342 -7.35 -13.11 14.27
C THR A 342 -8.29 -13.52 15.39
N ASP A 343 -8.54 -12.64 16.37
CA ASP A 343 -9.43 -12.96 17.48
C ASP A 343 -10.91 -13.06 17.04
N ARG A 344 -11.25 -12.46 15.89
CA ARG A 344 -12.58 -12.52 15.25
C ARG A 344 -12.71 -13.59 14.18
N ALA A 345 -11.60 -13.98 13.58
CA ALA A 345 -11.57 -14.86 12.41
C ALA A 345 -12.22 -16.23 12.66
N ASP A 346 -12.89 -16.77 11.63
CA ASP A 346 -13.39 -18.15 11.59
C ASP A 346 -12.27 -19.13 11.22
N VAL A 347 -11.36 -18.68 10.34
CA VAL A 347 -10.16 -19.44 9.97
C VAL A 347 -8.94 -18.55 10.03
N ILE A 348 -7.88 -19.03 10.67
CA ILE A 348 -6.57 -18.37 10.68
C ILE A 348 -5.59 -19.25 9.91
N LEU A 349 -4.95 -18.66 8.90
CA LEU A 349 -3.91 -19.26 8.09
C LEU A 349 -2.57 -18.56 8.41
N PRO A 350 -1.66 -19.19 9.16
CA PRO A 350 -0.40 -18.56 9.55
C PRO A 350 0.54 -18.41 8.36
N VAL A 351 1.14 -17.22 8.21
CA VAL A 351 2.04 -16.91 7.10
C VAL A 351 3.42 -16.46 7.54
N ALA A 352 4.39 -16.61 6.65
CA ALA A 352 5.80 -16.29 6.91
C ALA A 352 6.06 -14.78 6.89
N PRO A 353 6.75 -14.22 7.90
CA PRO A 353 7.29 -12.87 7.81
C PRO A 353 8.47 -12.81 6.81
N PRO A 354 8.89 -11.61 6.36
CA PRO A 354 9.97 -11.47 5.38
C PRO A 354 11.29 -12.16 5.75
N LEU A 355 11.59 -12.30 7.04
CA LEU A 355 12.82 -12.99 7.49
C LEU A 355 12.80 -14.50 7.22
N GLU A 356 11.64 -15.09 7.01
CA GLU A 356 11.41 -16.53 6.90
C GLU A 356 11.02 -16.97 5.48
N LYS A 357 11.15 -16.09 4.49
CA LYS A 357 10.81 -16.37 3.09
C LYS A 357 11.75 -15.66 2.12
N ASN A 358 11.73 -16.09 0.86
CA ASN A 358 12.28 -15.33 -0.26
C ASN A 358 11.20 -14.46 -0.86
N GLY A 359 11.57 -13.34 -1.46
CA GLY A 359 10.62 -12.47 -2.15
C GLY A 359 11.27 -11.19 -2.65
N THR A 360 10.44 -10.30 -3.19
CA THR A 360 10.84 -9.01 -3.72
C THR A 360 9.95 -7.92 -3.16
N PHE A 361 10.53 -6.85 -2.64
CA PHE A 361 9.81 -5.59 -2.44
C PHE A 361 10.05 -4.67 -3.63
N ILE A 362 9.07 -3.85 -3.97
CA ILE A 362 9.26 -2.73 -4.87
C ILE A 362 9.30 -1.48 -4.01
N ASN A 363 10.42 -0.76 -4.04
CA ASN A 363 10.57 0.43 -3.22
C ASN A 363 9.85 1.66 -3.83
N TRP A 364 9.90 2.80 -3.14
CA TRP A 364 9.26 4.03 -3.59
C TRP A 364 9.76 4.54 -4.96
N GLU A 365 11.01 4.21 -5.36
CA GLU A 365 11.53 4.52 -6.70
C GLU A 365 10.84 3.72 -7.82
N GLY A 366 10.19 2.59 -7.50
CA GLY A 366 9.78 1.56 -8.46
C GLY A 366 10.85 0.49 -8.71
N ARG A 367 11.91 0.47 -7.90
CA ARG A 367 13.04 -0.46 -8.02
C ARG A 367 12.73 -1.78 -7.34
N LEU A 368 12.95 -2.89 -8.04
CA LEU A 368 12.87 -4.24 -7.50
C LEU A 368 13.98 -4.48 -6.47
N ARG A 369 13.60 -4.94 -5.29
CA ARG A 369 14.49 -5.22 -4.14
C ARG A 369 14.32 -6.67 -3.69
N PRO A 370 14.97 -7.63 -4.35
CA PRO A 370 14.90 -9.02 -3.95
C PRO A 370 15.57 -9.25 -2.59
N PHE A 371 15.01 -10.16 -1.81
CA PHE A 371 15.57 -10.58 -0.52
C PHE A 371 15.49 -12.10 -0.37
N GLY A 372 16.48 -12.67 0.34
CA GLY A 372 16.54 -14.07 0.66
C GLY A 372 16.04 -14.38 2.07
N GLN A 373 15.63 -15.62 2.26
CA GLN A 373 15.28 -16.16 3.57
C GLN A 373 16.49 -16.09 4.52
N ALA A 374 16.31 -15.42 5.65
CA ALA A 374 17.37 -15.25 6.67
C ALA A 374 17.26 -16.27 7.81
N ILE A 375 16.07 -16.82 8.04
CA ILE A 375 15.77 -17.80 9.10
C ILE A 375 15.08 -19.00 8.46
N ALA A 376 15.62 -20.18 8.65
CA ALA A 376 14.96 -21.42 8.22
C ALA A 376 13.62 -21.59 8.96
N SER A 377 12.55 -21.76 8.21
CA SER A 377 11.20 -21.89 8.72
C SER A 377 10.38 -22.84 7.85
N ARG A 378 9.35 -23.43 8.45
CA ARG A 378 8.31 -24.20 7.76
C ARG A 378 7.03 -23.37 7.53
N ALA A 379 7.03 -22.09 7.91
CA ALA A 379 5.90 -21.20 7.69
C ALA A 379 5.65 -21.02 6.18
N GLN A 380 4.39 -21.05 5.79
CA GLN A 380 3.97 -20.87 4.40
C GLN A 380 4.00 -19.39 4.02
N THR A 381 4.30 -19.08 2.76
CA THR A 381 4.09 -17.74 2.21
C THR A 381 2.61 -17.56 1.88
N ASP A 382 2.11 -16.31 1.83
CA ASP A 382 0.75 -16.04 1.32
C ASP A 382 0.57 -16.66 -0.07
N ARG A 383 1.59 -16.57 -0.93
CA ARG A 383 1.62 -17.18 -2.27
C ARG A 383 1.32 -18.67 -2.24
N LEU A 384 1.99 -19.45 -1.38
CA LEU A 384 1.77 -20.89 -1.28
C LEU A 384 0.43 -21.25 -0.65
N VAL A 385 -0.07 -20.41 0.27
CA VAL A 385 -1.41 -20.58 0.84
C VAL A 385 -2.47 -20.44 -0.26
N PHE A 386 -2.40 -19.41 -1.10
CA PHE A 386 -3.34 -19.22 -2.18
C PHE A 386 -3.18 -20.25 -3.30
N ASP A 387 -1.96 -20.71 -3.59
CA ASP A 387 -1.74 -21.82 -4.53
C ASP A 387 -2.41 -23.11 -4.05
N ALA A 388 -2.26 -23.43 -2.77
CA ALA A 388 -2.93 -24.57 -2.16
C ALA A 388 -4.45 -24.42 -2.12
N LEU A 389 -4.93 -23.23 -1.71
CA LEU A 389 -6.38 -22.95 -1.67
C LEU A 389 -7.02 -23.02 -3.07
N ALA A 390 -6.35 -22.51 -4.10
CA ALA A 390 -6.87 -22.58 -5.48
C ALA A 390 -7.06 -24.04 -5.95
N ARG A 391 -6.21 -24.94 -5.51
CA ARG A 391 -6.38 -26.39 -5.82
C ARG A 391 -7.61 -27.00 -5.18
N GLU A 392 -8.04 -26.53 -4.01
CA GLU A 392 -9.32 -26.94 -3.41
C GLU A 392 -10.52 -26.50 -4.30
N PHE A 393 -10.37 -25.39 -5.07
CA PHE A 393 -11.34 -24.96 -6.07
C PHE A 393 -11.14 -25.62 -7.43
N GLY A 394 -10.20 -26.58 -7.59
CA GLY A 394 -9.88 -27.20 -8.85
C GLY A 394 -9.10 -26.32 -9.83
N ALA A 395 -8.51 -25.22 -9.36
CA ALA A 395 -7.74 -24.30 -10.17
C ALA A 395 -6.23 -24.43 -9.92
N ASP A 396 -5.42 -24.20 -10.96
CA ASP A 396 -3.97 -24.11 -10.87
C ASP A 396 -3.55 -22.68 -11.21
N LEU A 397 -2.97 -21.97 -10.24
CA LEU A 397 -2.49 -20.60 -10.43
C LEU A 397 -1.05 -20.55 -10.96
N GLY A 398 -0.32 -21.67 -10.98
CA GLY A 398 1.09 -21.73 -11.35
C GLY A 398 1.98 -20.95 -10.37
N LEU A 399 1.65 -21.02 -9.07
CA LEU A 399 2.32 -20.26 -8.02
C LEU A 399 3.14 -21.14 -7.07
N SER A 400 3.32 -22.42 -7.39
CA SER A 400 4.05 -23.36 -6.53
C SER A 400 5.52 -23.00 -6.32
N ASP A 401 6.14 -22.35 -7.31
CA ASP A 401 7.54 -21.90 -7.26
C ASP A 401 7.71 -20.51 -7.87
N LEU A 402 8.88 -19.89 -7.64
CA LEU A 402 9.15 -18.53 -8.10
C LEU A 402 9.46 -18.46 -9.61
N VAL A 403 9.97 -19.52 -10.22
CA VAL A 403 10.26 -19.54 -11.66
C VAL A 403 8.95 -19.46 -12.43
N SER A 404 8.02 -20.36 -12.13
CA SER A 404 6.69 -20.38 -12.73
C SER A 404 5.92 -19.06 -12.54
N LEU A 405 6.09 -18.41 -11.37
CA LEU A 405 5.50 -17.08 -11.12
C LEU A 405 6.14 -16.03 -12.03
N TYR A 406 7.47 -15.95 -12.10
CA TYR A 406 8.16 -14.93 -12.88
C TYR A 406 8.06 -15.16 -14.39
N ASP A 407 7.83 -16.39 -14.85
CA ASP A 407 7.47 -16.68 -16.25
C ASP A 407 6.13 -16.02 -16.62
N GLN A 408 5.20 -15.90 -15.67
CA GLN A 408 3.94 -15.16 -15.87
C GLN A 408 4.14 -13.64 -15.76
N VAL A 409 4.97 -13.18 -14.85
CA VAL A 409 5.14 -11.75 -14.52
C VAL A 409 5.98 -11.00 -15.54
N ASN A 410 7.12 -11.58 -15.94
CA ASN A 410 8.12 -10.89 -16.79
C ASN A 410 7.55 -10.33 -18.10
N PRO A 411 6.70 -11.05 -18.85
CA PRO A 411 6.10 -10.52 -20.07
C PRO A 411 5.17 -9.31 -19.83
N LEU A 412 4.67 -9.15 -18.60
CA LEU A 412 3.67 -8.14 -18.26
C LEU A 412 4.27 -6.82 -17.77
N MET A 413 5.53 -6.79 -17.38
CA MET A 413 6.16 -5.63 -16.73
C MET A 413 6.20 -4.36 -17.60
N ASN A 414 6.15 -4.48 -18.91
CA ASN A 414 6.27 -3.36 -19.86
C ASN A 414 4.95 -3.10 -20.60
N TRP A 415 3.89 -2.78 -19.85
CA TRP A 415 2.60 -2.45 -20.44
C TRP A 415 2.65 -1.11 -21.16
N THR A 416 2.29 -1.09 -22.45
CA THR A 416 2.22 0.10 -23.30
C THR A 416 0.81 0.41 -23.81
N GLY A 417 -0.19 -0.40 -23.41
CA GLY A 417 -1.58 -0.18 -23.75
C GLY A 417 -2.24 0.92 -22.93
N GLU A 418 -3.57 0.93 -22.99
CA GLU A 418 -4.40 1.89 -22.26
C GLU A 418 -4.08 1.92 -20.76
N ARG A 419 -4.08 3.13 -20.20
CA ARG A 419 -3.92 3.40 -18.77
C ARG A 419 -5.11 4.19 -18.27
N GLU A 420 -5.40 4.08 -16.99
CA GLU A 420 -6.46 4.89 -16.38
C GLU A 420 -6.07 6.37 -16.40
N GLU A 421 -7.00 7.22 -16.81
CA GLU A 421 -6.83 8.66 -16.73
C GLU A 421 -7.06 9.15 -15.30
N PHE A 422 -6.29 10.16 -14.89
CA PHE A 422 -6.48 10.80 -13.59
C PHE A 422 -7.80 11.58 -13.58
N VAL A 423 -8.64 11.28 -12.60
CA VAL A 423 -9.88 12.00 -12.34
C VAL A 423 -9.63 13.01 -11.22
N PRO A 424 -9.50 14.31 -11.51
CA PRO A 424 -9.27 15.33 -10.51
C PRO A 424 -10.47 15.47 -9.57
N ALA A 425 -10.21 15.58 -8.27
CA ALA A 425 -11.22 15.97 -7.30
C ALA A 425 -11.27 17.49 -7.14
N GLN A 426 -12.45 18.00 -6.76
CA GLN A 426 -12.57 19.39 -6.35
C GLN A 426 -12.06 19.56 -4.92
N ALA A 427 -11.37 20.67 -4.68
CA ALA A 427 -11.06 21.09 -3.33
C ALA A 427 -12.36 21.28 -2.55
N SER A 428 -12.48 20.60 -1.43
CA SER A 428 -13.59 20.81 -0.51
C SER A 428 -13.01 21.31 0.80
N PRO A 429 -13.54 22.41 1.37
CA PRO A 429 -13.11 22.86 2.68
C PRO A 429 -13.40 21.73 3.67
N LEU A 430 -12.36 21.23 4.31
CA LEU A 430 -12.45 20.07 5.22
C LEU A 430 -13.29 20.39 6.45
N PHE A 431 -13.18 21.59 6.99
CA PHE A 431 -13.93 22.04 8.16
C PHE A 431 -13.84 23.57 8.33
N GLU A 432 -14.92 24.22 8.69
CA GLU A 432 -14.84 25.39 9.56
C GLU A 432 -14.79 24.85 10.99
N LEU A 433 -13.61 24.86 11.60
CA LEU A 433 -13.50 24.57 13.02
C LEU A 433 -14.19 25.69 13.78
N ALA A 434 -15.22 25.39 14.57
CA ALA A 434 -15.80 26.34 15.50
C ALA A 434 -14.78 26.69 16.60
N GLU A 435 -14.93 27.86 17.22
CA GLU A 435 -14.06 28.28 18.32
C GLU A 435 -14.02 27.20 19.43
N GLY A 436 -12.80 26.78 19.82
CA GLY A 436 -12.57 25.73 20.81
C GLY A 436 -12.56 24.30 20.25
N GLN A 437 -12.73 24.09 18.95
CA GLN A 437 -12.54 22.80 18.30
C GLN A 437 -11.09 22.59 17.88
N ALA A 438 -10.63 21.36 17.91
CA ALA A 438 -9.32 20.96 17.43
C ALA A 438 -9.42 19.73 16.53
N LEU A 439 -8.60 19.68 15.48
CA LEU A 439 -8.47 18.50 14.63
C LEU A 439 -7.53 17.50 15.30
N LEU A 440 -8.06 16.32 15.59
CA LEU A 440 -7.25 15.21 16.12
C LEU A 440 -6.54 14.50 14.96
N ALA A 441 -5.20 14.51 14.96
CA ALA A 441 -4.43 13.66 14.06
C ALA A 441 -4.50 12.21 14.57
N THR A 442 -5.30 11.38 13.93
CA THR A 442 -5.44 9.95 14.28
C THR A 442 -4.37 9.08 13.64
N HIS A 443 -3.60 9.64 12.71
CA HIS A 443 -2.57 8.93 11.99
C HIS A 443 -1.33 8.74 12.87
N LYS A 444 -0.93 7.48 13.07
CA LYS A 444 0.32 7.18 13.80
C LYS A 444 1.53 7.47 12.91
N PRO A 445 2.58 8.09 13.47
CA PRO A 445 3.83 8.29 12.76
C PRO A 445 4.57 6.99 12.46
#